data_0c5df20fc678027bb4bf7e6ab23d3aa1
#
_entry.id   0c5df20fc678027bb4bf7e6ab23d3aa1
#
_cell.length_a   1.000
_cell.length_b   1.000
_cell.length_c   1.000
_cell.angle_alpha   90.00
_cell.angle_beta   90.00
_cell.angle_gamma   90.00
#
_symmetry.space_group_name_H-M   'P 1'
#
loop_
_entity.id
_entity.type
_entity.pdbx_description
1 polymer ?
#
loop_
_entity_poly.entity_id
_entity_poly.type
_entity_poly.pdbx_seq_one_letter_code
_entity_poly.pdbx_strand_id
1 'polypeptide(L)'
;MLRFTCCLVALPLMVAALAQVARAEDTVPARARAVFEQNKESIVKVTGVAQIRLSAAARPGLTMPEREDKVRADGTLVDDKGLVAVSLSAIDPSRLVDGREANSPAGPIKVEASATLKELEIILGDGTEIPATLVFKDEDLDLAFLRPKADAPEVKGVTFDPVDLAAAGTVQMADYTVSVTRLEDLFNNAPAMMPGQVSAVIERPRPFVLATNVVRGCPMFALDGRLVGIGVVRMSKTQGQGLAIVPAGEVQKLRGQIPTGDAAEPAAKTP
;
A
#
# COMPACT_ATOMS: atom_id res chain seq x y z
N MET A 1 -59.48 -33.66 27.71
CA MET A 1 -59.19 -33.05 26.41
C MET A 1 -58.49 -31.71 26.64
N LEU A 2 -57.19 -31.69 26.78
CA LEU A 2 -56.42 -30.43 26.80
C LEU A 2 -54.91 -30.77 26.74
N ARG A 3 -54.34 -30.97 25.59
CA ARG A 3 -52.87 -31.04 25.37
C ARG A 3 -52.54 -31.12 23.90
N PHE A 4 -52.75 -30.03 23.11
CA PHE A 4 -52.18 -29.94 21.75
C PHE A 4 -52.14 -28.51 21.22
N THR A 5 -51.73 -27.52 22.02
CA THR A 5 -51.68 -26.13 21.49
C THR A 5 -50.30 -25.44 21.71
N CYS A 6 -49.26 -26.15 22.19
CA CYS A 6 -48.01 -25.49 22.55
C CYS A 6 -46.88 -25.61 21.53
N CYS A 7 -47.00 -26.43 20.47
CA CYS A 7 -45.90 -26.64 19.50
C CYS A 7 -45.91 -25.73 18.26
N LEU A 8 -47.01 -25.02 17.98
CA LEU A 8 -47.14 -24.23 16.74
C LEU A 8 -46.60 -22.79 16.83
N VAL A 9 -46.35 -22.29 18.04
CA VAL A 9 -45.87 -20.90 18.25
C VAL A 9 -44.31 -20.82 18.28
N ALA A 10 -43.62 -21.91 18.59
CA ALA A 10 -42.14 -21.90 18.69
C ALA A 10 -41.43 -21.86 17.34
N LEU A 11 -42.03 -22.41 16.28
CA LEU A 11 -41.39 -22.51 14.96
C LEU A 11 -41.22 -21.14 14.26
N PRO A 12 -42.20 -20.23 14.26
CA PRO A 12 -42.00 -18.90 13.63
C PRO A 12 -41.02 -18.00 14.40
N LEU A 13 -40.88 -18.16 15.73
CA LEU A 13 -39.92 -17.39 16.51
C LEU A 13 -38.48 -17.83 16.19
N MET A 14 -38.23 -19.10 15.95
CA MET A 14 -36.88 -19.63 15.64
C MET A 14 -36.45 -19.22 14.23
N VAL A 15 -37.35 -19.18 13.25
CA VAL A 15 -37.07 -18.70 11.88
C VAL A 15 -36.81 -17.20 11.87
N ALA A 16 -37.53 -16.41 12.67
CA ALA A 16 -37.31 -14.98 12.79
C ALA A 16 -35.93 -14.64 13.44
N ALA A 17 -35.52 -15.44 14.45
CA ALA A 17 -34.20 -15.28 15.07
C ALA A 17 -33.05 -15.61 14.11
N LEU A 18 -33.17 -16.66 13.30
CA LEU A 18 -32.17 -17.01 12.26
C LEU A 18 -32.10 -15.95 11.18
N ALA A 19 -33.19 -15.33 10.77
CA ALA A 19 -33.22 -14.25 9.81
C ALA A 19 -32.58 -12.95 10.34
N GLN A 20 -32.65 -12.72 11.66
CA GLN A 20 -31.99 -11.57 12.30
C GLN A 20 -30.47 -11.77 12.40
N VAL A 21 -29.98 -12.98 12.68
CA VAL A 21 -28.55 -13.30 12.68
C VAL A 21 -27.97 -13.14 11.27
N ALA A 22 -28.62 -13.66 10.25
CA ALA A 22 -28.20 -13.50 8.85
C ALA A 22 -28.17 -12.02 8.40
N ARG A 23 -29.10 -11.18 8.89
CA ARG A 23 -29.08 -9.73 8.62
C ARG A 23 -27.98 -8.98 9.36
N ALA A 24 -27.55 -9.45 10.53
CA ALA A 24 -26.45 -8.84 11.29
C ALA A 24 -25.09 -9.06 10.60
N GLU A 25 -24.92 -10.17 9.90
CA GLU A 25 -23.69 -10.48 9.14
C GLU A 25 -23.56 -9.70 7.82
N ASP A 26 -24.64 -9.16 7.28
CA ASP A 26 -24.66 -8.46 5.98
C ASP A 26 -24.54 -6.93 6.12
N THR A 27 -24.18 -6.41 7.28
CA THR A 27 -23.96 -4.98 7.49
C THR A 27 -22.59 -4.52 6.99
N VAL A 28 -22.49 -3.25 6.54
CA VAL A 28 -21.21 -2.64 6.14
C VAL A 28 -20.11 -2.84 7.19
N PRO A 29 -20.34 -2.59 8.51
CA PRO A 29 -19.32 -2.85 9.52
C PRO A 29 -18.92 -4.33 9.67
N ALA A 30 -19.83 -5.26 9.46
CA ALA A 30 -19.54 -6.68 9.55
C ALA A 30 -18.65 -7.14 8.38
N ARG A 31 -19.01 -6.72 7.15
CA ARG A 31 -18.21 -6.97 5.96
C ARG A 31 -16.82 -6.31 6.06
N ALA A 32 -16.73 -5.08 6.55
CA ALA A 32 -15.46 -4.39 6.75
C ALA A 32 -14.55 -5.15 7.72
N ARG A 33 -15.09 -5.69 8.83
CA ARG A 33 -14.33 -6.53 9.76
C ARG A 33 -13.86 -7.84 9.13
N ALA A 34 -14.71 -8.49 8.32
CA ALA A 34 -14.34 -9.73 7.62
C ALA A 34 -13.16 -9.48 6.64
N VAL A 35 -13.23 -8.38 5.86
CA VAL A 35 -12.13 -7.97 4.97
C VAL A 35 -10.84 -7.71 5.76
N PHE A 36 -10.93 -7.02 6.89
CA PHE A 36 -9.78 -6.75 7.76
C PHE A 36 -9.16 -8.04 8.29
N GLU A 37 -9.96 -8.93 8.90
CA GLU A 37 -9.46 -10.19 9.47
C GLU A 37 -8.78 -11.08 8.41
N GLN A 38 -9.30 -11.09 7.20
CA GLN A 38 -8.74 -11.86 6.09
C GLN A 38 -7.40 -11.31 5.58
N ASN A 39 -7.16 -9.99 5.69
CA ASN A 39 -6.05 -9.34 5.00
C ASN A 39 -5.05 -8.63 5.93
N LYS A 40 -5.23 -8.65 7.24
CA LYS A 40 -4.40 -7.92 8.21
C LYS A 40 -2.92 -8.36 8.20
N GLU A 41 -2.61 -9.59 7.82
CA GLU A 41 -1.24 -10.09 7.74
C GLU A 41 -0.56 -9.78 6.39
N SER A 42 -1.31 -9.33 5.38
CA SER A 42 -0.74 -8.93 4.10
C SER A 42 -0.01 -7.58 4.15
N ILE A 43 -0.13 -6.83 5.25
CA ILE A 43 0.52 -5.54 5.44
C ILE A 43 1.76 -5.69 6.29
N VAL A 44 2.86 -5.16 5.78
CA VAL A 44 4.18 -5.14 6.42
C VAL A 44 4.67 -3.71 6.61
N LYS A 45 5.61 -3.49 7.51
CA LYS A 45 6.40 -2.27 7.55
C LYS A 45 7.65 -2.45 6.70
N VAL A 46 8.09 -1.39 6.07
CA VAL A 46 9.35 -1.32 5.35
C VAL A 46 10.20 -0.23 5.99
N THR A 47 11.44 -0.56 6.34
CA THR A 47 12.42 0.37 6.87
C THR A 47 13.65 0.40 5.99
N GLY A 48 14.48 1.43 6.16
CA GLY A 48 15.75 1.55 5.46
C GLY A 48 16.38 2.91 5.67
N VAL A 49 17.44 3.17 4.92
CA VAL A 49 18.18 4.45 4.91
C VAL A 49 18.18 5.00 3.49
N ALA A 50 17.69 6.24 3.34
CA ALA A 50 17.81 6.99 2.09
C ALA A 50 18.98 7.98 2.20
N GLN A 51 20.02 7.75 1.42
CA GLN A 51 21.13 8.69 1.26
C GLN A 51 20.77 9.70 0.18
N ILE A 52 20.46 10.93 0.60
CA ILE A 52 19.93 11.98 -0.26
C ILE A 52 21.05 12.93 -0.67
N ARG A 53 21.13 13.18 -1.99
CA ARG A 53 21.95 14.20 -2.60
C ARG A 53 21.08 15.31 -3.15
N LEU A 54 21.42 16.54 -2.81
CA LEU A 54 20.74 17.72 -3.30
C LEU A 54 21.73 18.59 -4.08
N SER A 55 21.32 19.08 -5.22
CA SER A 55 22.05 20.03 -6.04
C SER A 55 21.13 21.12 -6.58
N ALA A 56 21.72 22.21 -7.08
CA ALA A 56 20.99 23.30 -7.69
C ALA A 56 21.27 23.31 -9.20
N ALA A 57 20.26 23.09 -10.03
CA ALA A 57 20.40 23.02 -11.51
C ALA A 57 21.06 24.27 -12.13
N ALA A 58 20.84 25.46 -11.56
CA ALA A 58 21.38 26.72 -12.07
C ALA A 58 22.79 27.07 -11.57
N ARG A 59 23.38 26.26 -10.70
CA ARG A 59 24.70 26.51 -10.10
C ARG A 59 25.56 25.25 -10.04
N PRO A 60 26.18 24.86 -11.15
CA PRO A 60 27.14 23.74 -11.15
C PRO A 60 28.25 24.00 -10.10
N GLY A 61 28.40 23.04 -9.18
CA GLY A 61 29.39 23.14 -8.06
C GLY A 61 28.81 23.55 -6.71
N LEU A 62 27.54 23.98 -6.62
CA LEU A 62 26.85 24.10 -5.34
C LEU A 62 26.27 22.73 -4.96
N THR A 63 27.08 21.89 -4.34
CA THR A 63 26.63 20.63 -3.73
C THR A 63 26.30 20.86 -2.27
N MET A 64 25.11 20.45 -1.86
CA MET A 64 24.78 20.37 -0.44
C MET A 64 25.41 19.11 0.16
N PRO A 65 25.73 19.07 1.45
CA PRO A 65 26.17 17.84 2.09
C PRO A 65 25.15 16.73 1.88
N GLU A 66 25.64 15.51 1.64
CA GLU A 66 24.78 14.33 1.61
C GLU A 66 24.10 14.18 2.97
N ARG A 67 22.82 13.84 2.93
CA ARG A 67 22.02 13.61 4.11
C ARG A 67 21.50 12.19 4.11
N GLU A 68 21.56 11.54 5.25
CA GLU A 68 20.93 10.24 5.46
C GLU A 68 19.64 10.42 6.25
N ASP A 69 18.55 9.94 5.68
CA ASP A 69 17.25 9.92 6.33
C ASP A 69 16.81 8.46 6.53
N LYS A 70 16.39 8.13 7.76
CA LYS A 70 15.68 6.87 8.00
C LYS A 70 14.32 6.94 7.34
N VAL A 71 14.02 5.94 6.52
CA VAL A 71 12.71 5.82 5.87
C VAL A 71 11.90 4.71 6.55
N ARG A 72 10.61 4.96 6.62
CA ARG A 72 9.62 4.01 7.12
C ARG A 72 8.35 4.13 6.32
N ALA A 73 7.82 3.01 5.87
CA ALA A 73 6.66 2.95 5.01
C ALA A 73 5.81 1.73 5.35
N ASP A 74 4.53 1.79 5.00
CA ASP A 74 3.71 0.60 4.87
C ASP A 74 3.92 -0.02 3.50
N GLY A 75 3.87 -1.35 3.46
CA GLY A 75 3.93 -2.14 2.24
C GLY A 75 2.89 -3.25 2.22
N THR A 76 2.55 -3.70 1.03
CA THR A 76 1.59 -4.76 0.79
C THR A 76 2.28 -5.98 0.19
N LEU A 77 2.17 -7.14 0.82
CA LEU A 77 2.60 -8.42 0.25
C LEU A 77 1.76 -8.75 -0.99
N VAL A 78 2.41 -9.03 -2.11
CA VAL A 78 1.75 -9.25 -3.41
C VAL A 78 2.08 -10.59 -4.05
N ASP A 79 2.93 -11.40 -3.41
CA ASP A 79 3.14 -12.80 -3.77
C ASP A 79 3.60 -13.65 -2.57
N ASP A 80 3.53 -14.96 -2.74
CA ASP A 80 3.90 -15.99 -1.76
C ASP A 80 5.42 -16.11 -1.49
N LYS A 81 6.23 -15.36 -2.24
CA LYS A 81 7.69 -15.26 -2.07
C LYS A 81 8.11 -14.00 -1.32
N GLY A 82 7.15 -13.28 -0.76
CA GLY A 82 7.40 -12.09 0.03
C GLY A 82 7.67 -10.82 -0.80
N LEU A 83 7.25 -10.78 -2.06
CA LEU A 83 7.30 -9.53 -2.83
C LEU A 83 6.38 -8.49 -2.21
N VAL A 84 6.91 -7.33 -1.90
CA VAL A 84 6.19 -6.23 -1.26
C VAL A 84 6.07 -5.06 -2.23
N ALA A 85 4.85 -4.56 -2.44
CA ALA A 85 4.60 -3.31 -3.13
C ALA A 85 4.51 -2.16 -2.12
N VAL A 86 5.21 -1.05 -2.39
CA VAL A 86 5.24 0.15 -1.54
C VAL A 86 5.05 1.40 -2.40
N SER A 87 4.63 2.52 -1.79
CA SER A 87 4.72 3.83 -2.44
C SER A 87 6.19 4.24 -2.55
N LEU A 88 6.66 4.49 -3.76
CA LEU A 88 8.06 4.85 -4.02
C LEU A 88 8.47 6.11 -3.25
N SER A 89 7.62 7.13 -3.21
CA SER A 89 7.89 8.38 -2.47
C SER A 89 7.92 8.20 -0.95
N ALA A 90 7.42 7.07 -0.43
CA ALA A 90 7.52 6.76 0.99
C ALA A 90 8.90 6.24 1.39
N ILE A 91 9.62 5.58 0.47
CA ILE A 91 10.96 5.07 0.70
C ILE A 91 12.04 5.94 0.05
N ASP A 92 11.69 6.77 -0.96
CA ASP A 92 12.57 7.73 -1.62
C ASP A 92 12.05 9.17 -1.43
N PRO A 93 12.39 9.82 -0.30
CA PRO A 93 11.91 11.17 0.00
C PRO A 93 12.50 12.25 -0.92
N SER A 94 13.57 11.97 -1.68
CA SER A 94 14.11 12.92 -2.66
C SER A 94 13.07 13.32 -3.71
N ARG A 95 12.18 12.42 -4.06
CA ARG A 95 11.07 12.65 -5.01
C ARG A 95 10.11 13.77 -4.57
N LEU A 96 10.01 14.01 -3.27
CA LEU A 96 9.14 15.07 -2.75
C LEU A 96 9.70 16.47 -2.99
N VAL A 97 11.00 16.59 -3.27
CA VAL A 97 11.68 17.87 -3.44
C VAL A 97 12.31 18.05 -4.83
N ASP A 98 12.51 16.96 -5.57
CA ASP A 98 13.09 17.00 -6.91
C ASP A 98 12.28 17.86 -7.88
N GLY A 99 12.96 18.71 -8.62
CA GLY A 99 12.37 19.61 -9.59
C GLY A 99 11.57 20.77 -9.01
N ARG A 100 11.50 20.93 -7.67
CA ARG A 100 10.84 22.06 -7.02
C ARG A 100 11.73 23.30 -6.99
N GLU A 101 11.09 24.47 -6.94
CA GLU A 101 11.79 25.73 -6.70
C GLU A 101 11.96 25.97 -5.19
N ALA A 102 13.17 26.32 -4.79
CA ALA A 102 13.49 26.77 -3.43
C ALA A 102 13.97 28.23 -3.48
N ASN A 103 13.57 29.02 -2.49
CA ASN A 103 14.03 30.39 -2.35
C ASN A 103 15.47 30.40 -1.81
N SER A 104 16.39 31.08 -2.52
CA SER A 104 17.72 31.38 -2.03
C SER A 104 17.94 32.88 -1.93
N PRO A 105 18.94 33.35 -1.16
CA PRO A 105 19.28 34.79 -1.09
C PRO A 105 19.58 35.43 -2.46
N ALA A 106 19.91 34.61 -3.45
CA ALA A 106 20.23 35.06 -4.82
C ALA A 106 19.09 34.79 -5.82
N GLY A 107 17.86 34.55 -5.34
CA GLY A 107 16.67 34.27 -6.12
C GLY A 107 16.26 32.78 -6.10
N PRO A 108 15.15 32.46 -6.76
CA PRO A 108 14.65 31.08 -6.82
C PRO A 108 15.65 30.17 -7.54
N ILE A 109 15.84 28.99 -6.96
CA ILE A 109 16.68 27.92 -7.53
C ILE A 109 15.86 26.66 -7.70
N LYS A 110 16.03 25.96 -8.82
CA LYS A 110 15.46 24.64 -9.02
C LYS A 110 16.33 23.59 -8.34
N VAL A 111 15.73 22.83 -7.44
CA VAL A 111 16.39 21.75 -6.70
C VAL A 111 16.42 20.50 -7.58
N GLU A 112 17.56 19.85 -7.68
CA GLU A 112 17.71 18.48 -8.17
C GLU A 112 18.00 17.59 -6.97
N ALA A 113 17.23 16.55 -6.82
CA ALA A 113 17.33 15.63 -5.68
C ALA A 113 17.37 14.18 -6.19
N SER A 114 18.23 13.39 -5.59
CA SER A 114 18.29 11.94 -5.81
C SER A 114 18.53 11.23 -4.49
N ALA A 115 18.08 9.98 -4.36
CA ALA A 115 18.40 9.16 -3.21
C ALA A 115 18.92 7.79 -3.64
N THR A 116 19.87 7.28 -2.85
CA THR A 116 20.30 5.89 -2.89
C THR A 116 19.74 5.19 -1.67
N LEU A 117 18.95 4.12 -1.89
CA LEU A 117 18.35 3.35 -0.81
C LEU A 117 19.32 2.29 -0.31
N LYS A 118 19.47 2.20 1.01
CA LYS A 118 20.37 1.25 1.69
C LYS A 118 19.61 0.56 2.82
N GLU A 119 20.11 -0.60 3.24
CA GLU A 119 19.63 -1.30 4.42
C GLU A 119 18.09 -1.45 4.45
N LEU A 120 17.52 -1.83 3.28
CA LEU A 120 16.08 -2.05 3.20
C LEU A 120 15.72 -3.35 3.92
N GLU A 121 14.68 -3.28 4.76
CA GLU A 121 14.15 -4.40 5.53
C GLU A 121 12.63 -4.42 5.44
N ILE A 122 12.07 -5.62 5.43
CA ILE A 122 10.64 -5.90 5.54
C ILE A 122 10.38 -6.39 6.95
N ILE A 123 9.49 -5.74 7.68
CA ILE A 123 9.11 -6.13 9.04
C ILE A 123 7.70 -6.72 9.00
N LEU A 124 7.59 -8.00 9.31
CA LEU A 124 6.33 -8.73 9.34
C LEU A 124 5.48 -8.37 10.57
N GLY A 125 4.25 -8.85 10.60
CA GLY A 125 3.32 -8.59 11.69
C GLY A 125 3.74 -9.11 13.05
N ASP A 126 4.55 -10.16 13.07
CA ASP A 126 5.13 -10.77 14.28
C ASP A 126 6.45 -10.10 14.73
N GLY A 127 6.91 -9.08 13.99
CA GLY A 127 8.15 -8.37 14.26
C GLY A 127 9.40 -8.97 13.59
N THR A 128 9.26 -10.02 12.79
CA THR A 128 10.39 -10.60 12.03
C THR A 128 10.90 -9.57 11.02
N GLU A 129 12.18 -9.22 11.10
CA GLU A 129 12.88 -8.29 10.21
C GLU A 129 13.61 -9.07 9.13
N ILE A 130 13.31 -8.81 7.86
CA ILE A 130 13.85 -9.55 6.71
C ILE A 130 14.59 -8.58 5.81
N PRO A 131 15.92 -8.72 5.61
CA PRO A 131 16.66 -7.92 4.66
C PRO A 131 16.09 -8.02 3.24
N ALA A 132 15.95 -6.88 2.57
CA ALA A 132 15.30 -6.81 1.27
C ALA A 132 16.11 -5.99 0.26
N THR A 133 15.73 -6.11 -1.02
CA THR A 133 16.26 -5.33 -2.13
C THR A 133 15.14 -4.71 -2.94
N LEU A 134 15.38 -3.51 -3.48
CA LEU A 134 14.51 -2.89 -4.45
C LEU A 134 14.72 -3.60 -5.80
N VAL A 135 13.68 -4.27 -6.31
CA VAL A 135 13.75 -5.05 -7.57
C VAL A 135 13.10 -4.35 -8.76
N PHE A 136 12.18 -3.42 -8.49
CA PHE A 136 11.50 -2.66 -9.55
C PHE A 136 10.94 -1.35 -9.00
N LYS A 137 10.88 -0.30 -9.84
CA LYS A 137 10.18 0.95 -9.55
C LYS A 137 9.48 1.50 -10.80
N ASP A 138 8.29 2.06 -10.61
CA ASP A 138 7.57 2.86 -11.59
C ASP A 138 7.38 4.26 -11.01
N GLU A 139 8.10 5.22 -11.57
CA GLU A 139 8.08 6.60 -11.07
C GLU A 139 6.79 7.33 -11.37
N ASP A 140 6.12 6.98 -12.47
CA ASP A 140 4.86 7.60 -12.87
C ASP A 140 3.69 7.17 -11.98
N LEU A 141 3.70 5.92 -11.53
CA LEU A 141 2.67 5.37 -10.64
C LEU A 141 3.02 5.51 -9.16
N ASP A 142 4.21 5.99 -8.83
CA ASP A 142 4.74 6.05 -7.47
C ASP A 142 4.75 4.68 -6.78
N LEU A 143 5.04 3.62 -7.53
CA LEU A 143 5.13 2.26 -7.01
C LEU A 143 6.56 1.74 -7.06
N ALA A 144 6.95 1.03 -6.01
CA ALA A 144 8.18 0.26 -5.95
C ALA A 144 7.90 -1.16 -5.42
N PHE A 145 8.76 -2.10 -5.80
CA PHE A 145 8.66 -3.47 -5.34
C PHE A 145 9.97 -3.89 -4.68
N LEU A 146 9.83 -4.44 -3.48
CA LEU A 146 10.92 -4.97 -2.68
C LEU A 146 10.80 -6.48 -2.61
N ARG A 147 11.94 -7.17 -2.63
CA ARG A 147 12.00 -8.63 -2.45
C ARG A 147 12.93 -8.95 -1.29
N PRO A 148 12.58 -9.93 -0.43
CA PRO A 148 13.51 -10.50 0.52
C PRO A 148 14.78 -10.96 -0.16
N LYS A 149 15.95 -10.75 0.47
CA LYS A 149 17.20 -11.31 -0.01
C LYS A 149 17.15 -12.83 0.11
N ALA A 150 17.47 -13.53 -0.98
CA ALA A 150 17.34 -14.99 -1.05
C ALA A 150 18.27 -15.74 -0.07
N ASP A 151 19.40 -15.13 0.28
CA ASP A 151 20.42 -15.66 1.21
C ASP A 151 20.13 -15.32 2.68
N ALA A 152 19.09 -14.51 2.96
CA ALA A 152 18.72 -14.12 4.31
C ALA A 152 18.18 -15.34 5.10
N PRO A 153 18.80 -15.68 6.23
CA PRO A 153 18.36 -16.82 7.05
C PRO A 153 16.94 -16.61 7.62
N GLU A 154 16.53 -15.35 7.77
CA GLU A 154 15.24 -14.92 8.31
C GLU A 154 14.07 -15.33 7.41
N VAL A 155 14.30 -15.57 6.12
CA VAL A 155 13.25 -16.03 5.17
C VAL A 155 12.88 -17.50 5.37
N LYS A 156 13.79 -18.29 5.99
CA LYS A 156 13.58 -19.74 6.13
C LYS A 156 12.42 -20.06 7.06
N GLY A 157 11.41 -20.74 6.51
CA GLY A 157 10.23 -21.15 7.27
C GLY A 157 9.16 -20.07 7.43
N VAL A 158 9.38 -18.88 6.86
CA VAL A 158 8.37 -17.83 6.81
C VAL A 158 7.31 -18.16 5.77
N THR A 159 6.05 -18.01 6.16
CA THR A 159 4.90 -18.05 5.24
C THR A 159 4.42 -16.62 5.04
N PHE A 160 4.32 -16.22 3.78
CA PHE A 160 3.81 -14.90 3.42
C PHE A 160 2.34 -14.99 3.03
N ASP A 161 1.52 -14.08 3.53
CA ASP A 161 0.08 -13.98 3.27
C ASP A 161 -0.20 -12.81 2.30
N PRO A 162 -0.07 -12.99 0.99
CA PRO A 162 -0.23 -11.91 0.02
C PRO A 162 -1.70 -11.59 -0.24
N VAL A 163 -1.96 -10.36 -0.69
CA VAL A 163 -3.25 -10.01 -1.29
C VAL A 163 -3.42 -10.71 -2.64
N ASP A 164 -4.66 -11.07 -2.97
CA ASP A 164 -4.97 -11.66 -4.28
C ASP A 164 -5.09 -10.58 -5.37
N LEU A 165 -4.02 -10.38 -6.14
CA LEU A 165 -4.01 -9.48 -7.28
C LEU A 165 -4.90 -9.96 -8.45
N ALA A 166 -5.21 -11.26 -8.53
CA ALA A 166 -6.05 -11.80 -9.60
C ALA A 166 -7.54 -11.53 -9.34
N ALA A 167 -7.93 -11.43 -8.06
CA ALA A 167 -9.28 -11.05 -7.65
C ALA A 167 -9.44 -9.51 -7.63
N ALA A 168 -9.13 -8.85 -8.74
CA ALA A 168 -9.26 -7.39 -8.84
C ALA A 168 -10.73 -6.95 -8.69
N GLY A 169 -10.97 -6.01 -7.77
CA GLY A 169 -12.26 -5.38 -7.56
C GLY A 169 -12.46 -4.18 -8.49
N THR A 170 -13.64 -4.05 -9.04
CA THR A 170 -14.10 -2.81 -9.67
C THR A 170 -14.98 -2.04 -8.70
N VAL A 171 -14.85 -0.73 -8.68
CA VAL A 171 -15.62 0.15 -7.80
C VAL A 171 -16.21 1.30 -8.59
N GLN A 172 -17.30 1.84 -8.06
CA GLN A 172 -17.97 3.02 -8.56
C GLN A 172 -17.93 4.14 -7.52
N MET A 173 -18.24 5.37 -7.93
CA MET A 173 -18.37 6.49 -7.02
C MET A 173 -19.39 6.17 -5.91
N ALA A 174 -19.08 6.57 -4.68
CA ALA A 174 -19.82 6.32 -3.45
C ALA A 174 -19.80 4.87 -2.93
N ASP A 175 -19.16 3.91 -3.60
CA ASP A 175 -18.97 2.58 -3.04
C ASP A 175 -18.16 2.64 -1.74
N TYR A 176 -18.55 1.80 -0.78
CA TYR A 176 -17.79 1.62 0.47
C TYR A 176 -16.54 0.78 0.22
N THR A 177 -15.46 1.21 0.85
CA THR A 177 -14.15 0.56 0.78
C THR A 177 -13.51 0.44 2.15
N VAL A 178 -12.53 -0.45 2.27
CA VAL A 178 -11.72 -0.64 3.48
C VAL A 178 -10.25 -0.64 3.08
N SER A 179 -9.47 0.30 3.64
CA SER A 179 -8.01 0.17 3.61
C SER A 179 -7.53 -0.53 4.87
N VAL A 180 -6.60 -1.45 4.72
CA VAL A 180 -5.96 -2.15 5.83
C VAL A 180 -4.54 -1.61 5.96
N THR A 181 -4.11 -1.29 7.18
CA THR A 181 -2.83 -0.64 7.47
C THR A 181 -2.24 -1.16 8.78
N ARG A 182 -1.00 -0.78 9.09
CA ARG A 182 -0.42 -0.93 10.43
C ARG A 182 -0.15 0.45 11.03
N LEU A 183 -0.50 0.60 12.30
CA LEU A 183 -0.23 1.81 13.05
C LEU A 183 1.28 2.00 13.25
N GLU A 184 1.65 3.17 13.77
CA GLU A 184 3.05 3.49 14.08
C GLU A 184 3.56 2.72 15.30
N ASP A 185 4.88 2.75 15.54
CA ASP A 185 5.56 2.08 16.66
C ASP A 185 4.96 2.44 18.02
N LEU A 186 4.47 3.67 18.17
CA LEU A 186 3.76 4.11 19.37
C LEU A 186 2.60 3.17 19.74
N PHE A 187 2.01 2.51 18.74
CA PHE A 187 0.91 1.56 18.89
C PHE A 187 1.34 0.13 18.54
N ASN A 188 2.63 -0.19 18.71
CA ASN A 188 3.22 -1.51 18.47
C ASN A 188 2.93 -2.07 17.06
N ASN A 189 2.86 -1.23 16.05
CA ASN A 189 2.52 -1.61 14.67
C ASN A 189 1.21 -2.43 14.56
N ALA A 190 0.27 -2.19 15.47
CA ALA A 190 -0.99 -2.92 15.49
C ALA A 190 -1.72 -2.79 14.14
N PRO A 191 -2.28 -3.87 13.61
CA PRO A 191 -3.07 -3.79 12.39
C PRO A 191 -4.33 -2.96 12.63
N ALA A 192 -4.71 -2.16 11.64
CA ALA A 192 -5.85 -1.28 11.71
C ALA A 192 -6.60 -1.26 10.38
N MET A 193 -7.88 -0.92 10.41
CA MET A 193 -8.68 -0.70 9.22
C MET A 193 -9.21 0.72 9.17
N MET A 194 -9.29 1.26 7.96
CA MET A 194 -9.86 2.58 7.67
C MET A 194 -11.02 2.41 6.69
N PRO A 195 -12.28 2.42 7.16
CA PRO A 195 -13.44 2.45 6.29
C PRO A 195 -13.54 3.79 5.56
N GLY A 196 -14.04 3.77 4.34
CA GLY A 196 -14.23 4.98 3.55
C GLY A 196 -15.11 4.75 2.33
N GLN A 197 -15.10 5.74 1.45
CA GLN A 197 -15.90 5.71 0.22
C GLN A 197 -15.09 6.22 -0.96
N VAL A 198 -15.39 5.68 -2.14
CA VAL A 198 -14.84 6.13 -3.41
C VAL A 198 -15.39 7.51 -3.74
N SER A 199 -14.48 8.46 -3.97
CA SER A 199 -14.81 9.84 -4.35
C SER A 199 -14.78 10.05 -5.85
N ALA A 200 -13.90 9.32 -6.59
CA ALA A 200 -13.81 9.39 -8.04
C ALA A 200 -13.14 8.14 -8.62
N VAL A 201 -13.50 7.81 -9.85
CA VAL A 201 -12.82 6.82 -10.68
C VAL A 201 -12.27 7.54 -11.90
N ILE A 202 -10.96 7.50 -12.11
CA ILE A 202 -10.24 8.15 -13.19
C ILE A 202 -9.76 7.08 -14.16
N GLU A 203 -10.13 7.18 -15.43
CA GLU A 203 -9.75 6.19 -16.45
C GLU A 203 -8.55 6.65 -17.28
N ARG A 204 -8.41 7.94 -17.50
CA ARG A 204 -7.39 8.51 -18.39
C ARG A 204 -6.65 9.69 -17.77
N PRO A 205 -5.38 9.92 -18.11
CA PRO A 205 -4.53 9.14 -19.05
C PRO A 205 -4.10 7.80 -18.50
N ARG A 206 -4.09 7.61 -17.16
CA ARG A 206 -3.87 6.36 -16.44
C ARG A 206 -4.98 6.14 -15.43
N PRO A 207 -5.39 4.89 -15.17
CA PRO A 207 -6.46 4.63 -14.22
C PRO A 207 -6.00 4.85 -12.77
N PHE A 208 -6.86 5.54 -12.00
CA PHE A 208 -6.72 5.73 -10.56
C PHE A 208 -8.10 5.74 -9.89
N VAL A 209 -8.14 5.35 -8.64
CA VAL A 209 -9.31 5.53 -7.79
C VAL A 209 -8.96 6.52 -6.68
N LEU A 210 -9.83 7.49 -6.44
CA LEU A 210 -9.75 8.41 -5.30
C LEU A 210 -10.78 7.98 -4.27
N ALA A 211 -10.39 7.95 -3.00
CA ALA A 211 -11.26 7.58 -1.89
C ALA A 211 -10.87 8.37 -0.63
N THR A 212 -11.75 8.38 0.36
CA THR A 212 -11.57 9.13 1.61
C THR A 212 -10.58 8.47 2.58
N ASN A 213 -10.24 7.21 2.36
CA ASN A 213 -9.46 6.36 3.26
C ASN A 213 -8.17 5.80 2.62
N VAL A 214 -7.57 6.53 1.68
CA VAL A 214 -6.31 6.10 1.03
C VAL A 214 -5.15 6.19 2.00
N VAL A 215 -4.41 5.09 2.17
CA VAL A 215 -3.16 5.02 2.94
C VAL A 215 -2.02 4.59 2.01
N ARG A 216 -0.90 5.29 2.06
CA ARG A 216 0.26 5.01 1.18
C ARG A 216 0.83 3.62 1.43
N GLY A 217 1.10 2.87 0.36
CA GLY A 217 1.65 1.52 0.42
C GLY A 217 0.66 0.45 0.87
N CYS A 218 -0.53 0.84 1.31
CA CYS A 218 -1.54 -0.06 1.85
C CYS A 218 -2.57 -0.49 0.80
N PRO A 219 -3.11 -1.71 0.91
CA PRO A 219 -4.17 -2.20 0.06
C PRO A 219 -5.51 -1.57 0.44
N MET A 220 -6.34 -1.34 -0.57
CA MET A 220 -7.75 -0.98 -0.44
C MET A 220 -8.61 -2.09 -1.03
N PHE A 221 -9.64 -2.47 -0.30
CA PHE A 221 -10.59 -3.53 -0.69
C PHE A 221 -11.99 -2.98 -0.85
N ALA A 222 -12.76 -3.57 -1.76
CA ALA A 222 -14.22 -3.47 -1.76
C ALA A 222 -14.80 -4.31 -0.61
N LEU A 223 -16.06 -4.07 -0.24
CA LEU A 223 -16.70 -4.81 0.87
C LEU A 223 -16.96 -6.29 0.57
N ASP A 224 -16.78 -6.74 -0.66
CA ASP A 224 -16.82 -8.15 -1.03
C ASP A 224 -15.45 -8.87 -0.90
N GLY A 225 -14.44 -8.16 -0.37
CA GLY A 225 -13.09 -8.66 -0.12
C GLY A 225 -12.15 -8.58 -1.35
N ARG A 226 -12.63 -8.15 -2.51
CA ARG A 226 -11.77 -8.01 -3.70
C ARG A 226 -10.87 -6.79 -3.57
N LEU A 227 -9.60 -6.95 -3.99
CA LEU A 227 -8.62 -5.87 -3.97
C LEU A 227 -8.95 -4.80 -5.01
N VAL A 228 -9.18 -3.57 -4.57
CA VAL A 228 -9.32 -2.39 -5.46
C VAL A 228 -7.96 -1.95 -5.98
N GLY A 229 -6.96 -1.90 -5.11
CA GLY A 229 -5.60 -1.52 -5.48
C GLY A 229 -4.74 -1.11 -4.29
N ILE A 230 -3.64 -0.42 -4.57
CA ILE A 230 -2.63 0.02 -3.58
C ILE A 230 -2.53 1.54 -3.55
N GLY A 231 -2.46 2.10 -2.34
CA GLY A 231 -2.34 3.53 -2.09
C GLY A 231 -0.98 4.11 -2.47
N VAL A 232 -0.99 5.23 -3.19
CA VAL A 232 0.21 5.94 -3.67
C VAL A 232 0.04 7.45 -3.54
N VAL A 233 1.13 8.17 -3.73
CA VAL A 233 1.12 9.64 -3.87
C VAL A 233 1.19 10.01 -5.35
N ARG A 234 0.23 10.79 -5.81
CA ARG A 234 0.32 11.47 -7.12
C ARG A 234 0.94 12.83 -6.91
N MET A 235 2.03 13.07 -7.60
CA MET A 235 2.77 14.34 -7.53
C MET A 235 2.61 15.11 -8.83
N SER A 236 2.39 16.42 -8.70
CA SER A 236 2.47 17.37 -9.80
C SER A 236 3.55 18.40 -9.49
N LYS A 237 4.36 18.73 -10.49
CA LYS A 237 5.40 19.76 -10.34
C LYS A 237 4.81 21.15 -10.05
N THR A 238 3.55 21.38 -10.43
CA THR A 238 2.88 22.71 -10.36
C THR A 238 1.68 22.75 -9.41
N GLN A 239 1.03 21.63 -9.14
CA GLN A 239 -0.26 21.59 -8.41
C GLN A 239 -0.19 20.91 -7.03
N GLY A 240 0.99 20.43 -6.62
CA GLY A 240 1.16 19.78 -5.32
C GLY A 240 1.04 18.25 -5.39
N GLN A 241 0.57 17.65 -4.32
CA GLN A 241 0.45 16.19 -4.18
C GLN A 241 -0.94 15.79 -3.69
N GLY A 242 -1.38 14.59 -4.06
CA GLY A 242 -2.64 13.98 -3.64
C GLY A 242 -2.49 12.47 -3.49
N LEU A 243 -3.34 11.88 -2.65
CA LEU A 243 -3.41 10.44 -2.48
C LEU A 243 -4.35 9.82 -3.53
N ALA A 244 -3.95 8.68 -4.07
CA ALA A 244 -4.73 7.91 -5.03
C ALA A 244 -4.47 6.41 -4.84
N ILE A 245 -5.34 5.59 -5.40
CA ILE A 245 -5.15 4.13 -5.49
C ILE A 245 -4.75 3.78 -6.92
N VAL A 246 -3.66 3.06 -7.08
CA VAL A 246 -3.32 2.36 -8.31
C VAL A 246 -4.15 1.08 -8.36
N PRO A 247 -5.02 0.87 -9.37
CA PRO A 247 -5.87 -0.30 -9.43
C PRO A 247 -5.09 -1.62 -9.44
N ALA A 248 -5.65 -2.66 -8.84
CA ALA A 248 -5.01 -3.97 -8.70
C ALA A 248 -4.52 -4.55 -10.04
N GLY A 249 -5.28 -4.35 -11.12
CA GLY A 249 -4.87 -4.78 -12.46
C GLY A 249 -3.61 -4.09 -12.99
N GLU A 250 -3.36 -2.82 -12.63
CA GLU A 250 -2.12 -2.12 -12.98
C GLU A 250 -0.94 -2.64 -12.13
N VAL A 251 -1.17 -2.86 -10.82
CA VAL A 251 -0.17 -3.48 -9.93
C VAL A 251 0.24 -4.87 -10.45
N GLN A 252 -0.73 -5.67 -10.90
CA GLN A 252 -0.47 -7.00 -11.47
C GLN A 252 0.34 -6.94 -12.77
N LYS A 253 0.07 -5.96 -13.65
CA LYS A 253 0.86 -5.75 -14.87
C LYS A 253 2.32 -5.41 -14.55
N LEU A 254 2.54 -4.53 -13.57
CA LEU A 254 3.90 -4.19 -13.13
C LEU A 254 4.61 -5.38 -12.49
N ARG A 255 3.93 -6.14 -11.62
CA ARG A 255 4.47 -7.38 -11.06
C ARG A 255 4.93 -8.35 -12.14
N GLY A 256 4.18 -8.46 -13.24
CA GLY A 256 4.54 -9.30 -14.39
C GLY A 256 5.81 -8.88 -15.13
N GLN A 257 6.30 -7.65 -14.90
CA GLN A 257 7.55 -7.15 -15.49
C GLN A 257 8.77 -7.42 -14.61
N ILE A 258 8.57 -7.85 -13.36
CA ILE A 258 9.66 -8.11 -12.40
C ILE A 258 10.29 -9.45 -12.73
N PRO A 259 11.62 -9.53 -12.94
CA PRO A 259 12.31 -10.80 -13.15
C PRO A 259 12.08 -11.77 -12.00
N THR A 260 11.84 -13.04 -12.30
CA THR A 260 11.60 -14.11 -11.31
C THR A 260 12.89 -14.66 -10.68
N GLY A 261 14.07 -14.15 -11.05
CA GLY A 261 15.39 -14.58 -10.57
C GLY A 261 16.09 -13.52 -9.73
N ASP A 262 17.20 -13.91 -9.05
CA ASP A 262 18.03 -13.08 -8.18
C ASP A 262 18.81 -11.93 -8.90
N ALA A 263 18.47 -11.60 -10.11
CA ALA A 263 19.08 -10.52 -10.86
C ALA A 263 18.44 -9.17 -10.45
N ALA A 264 18.87 -8.62 -9.34
CA ALA A 264 18.48 -7.31 -8.89
C ALA A 264 19.57 -6.29 -9.16
N GLU A 265 19.55 -5.69 -10.34
CA GLU A 265 19.96 -4.31 -10.51
C GLU A 265 18.83 -3.63 -11.28
N PRO A 266 18.18 -2.57 -10.72
CA PRO A 266 17.10 -1.89 -11.41
C PRO A 266 17.68 -1.32 -12.70
N ALA A 267 17.22 -1.80 -13.85
CA ALA A 267 17.55 -1.23 -15.13
C ALA A 267 17.15 0.25 -15.11
N ALA A 268 18.14 1.11 -14.96
CA ALA A 268 17.98 2.54 -15.20
C ALA A 268 17.52 2.69 -16.65
N LYS A 269 16.29 3.12 -16.87
CA LYS A 269 15.86 3.57 -18.19
C LYS A 269 16.75 4.76 -18.54
N THR A 270 17.68 4.54 -19.45
CA THR A 270 18.44 5.59 -20.15
C THR A 270 17.46 6.50 -20.89
N PRO A 271 17.75 7.80 -20.98
CA PRO A 271 16.85 8.88 -21.40
C PRO A 271 16.30 8.75 -22.82
#